data_55362aa9b607b66792caf6fa1ecb0185
#
_entry.id   55362aa9b607b66792caf6fa1ecb0185
#
_cell.length_a   1.000
_cell.length_b   1.000
_cell.length_c   1.000
_cell.angle_alpha   90.00
_cell.angle_beta   90.00
_cell.angle_gamma   90.00
#
_symmetry.space_group_name_H-M   'P 1'
#
loop_
_entity.id
_entity.type
_entity.pdbx_description
1 polymer ?
#
loop_
_entity_poly.entity_id
_entity_poly.type
_entity_poly.pdbx_seq_one_letter_code
_entity_poly.pdbx_strand_id
1 'polypeptide(L)'
;MPKVISIGKQNFASLRENILLDEYDTPMQEAYLHGYWWEFTAFIRNFFNATFKTNPYLERAVLTGITRVSKESVFSDLNNLNVVTTSSTEYETSFGFTEEEVFQALEDLKMGEQKELVKSWYDGFVFGNTHDIYNPWSITNFLDKKHNKNLIIR
;
A
#
# COMPACT_ATOMS: atom_id res chain seq x y z
N MET A 1 3.85 -17.48 -13.17
CA MET A 1 4.69 -16.83 -14.19
C MET A 1 4.12 -15.45 -14.46
N PRO A 2 4.83 -14.37 -14.18
CA PRO A 2 4.36 -13.03 -14.56
C PRO A 2 4.32 -12.95 -16.09
N LYS A 3 3.20 -12.50 -16.63
CA LYS A 3 3.08 -12.24 -18.08
C LYS A 3 3.90 -10.97 -18.41
N VAL A 4 5.01 -11.15 -19.10
CA VAL A 4 5.68 -10.03 -19.78
C VAL A 4 4.81 -9.64 -20.98
N ILE A 5 4.20 -8.48 -20.93
CA ILE A 5 3.46 -7.91 -22.06
C ILE A 5 4.52 -7.30 -22.99
N SER A 6 4.77 -7.93 -24.12
CA SER A 6 5.55 -7.34 -25.21
C SER A 6 4.69 -6.28 -25.90
N ILE A 7 5.00 -5.02 -25.68
CA ILE A 7 4.38 -3.90 -26.42
C ILE A 7 5.19 -3.69 -27.69
N GLY A 8 4.52 -3.72 -28.84
CA GLY A 8 5.14 -3.55 -30.14
C GLY A 8 5.89 -2.22 -30.30
N LYS A 9 6.86 -2.18 -31.21
CA LYS A 9 7.71 -1.02 -31.52
C LYS A 9 6.87 0.19 -31.98
N GLN A 10 6.42 1.01 -31.05
CA GLN A 10 6.01 2.39 -31.29
C GLN A 10 7.12 3.32 -30.78
N ASN A 11 7.22 4.52 -31.32
CA ASN A 11 8.21 5.52 -30.93
C ASN A 11 8.04 5.92 -29.45
N PHE A 12 8.75 5.27 -28.54
CA PHE A 12 8.67 5.44 -27.08
C PHE A 12 9.46 6.65 -26.56
N ALA A 13 9.99 7.50 -27.40
CA ALA A 13 10.86 8.62 -27.02
C ALA A 13 10.18 9.67 -26.09
N SER A 14 8.87 9.57 -25.85
CA SER A 14 8.12 10.50 -24.98
C SER A 14 7.27 9.80 -23.90
N LEU A 15 7.26 8.49 -23.82
CA LEU A 15 6.47 7.77 -22.81
C LEU A 15 7.28 7.61 -21.54
N ARG A 16 6.75 8.17 -20.46
CA ARG A 16 7.26 7.94 -19.11
C ARG A 16 6.34 6.97 -18.38
N GLU A 17 6.92 6.08 -17.61
CA GLU A 17 6.23 4.99 -16.94
C GLU A 17 6.12 5.25 -15.44
N ASN A 18 4.96 4.90 -14.87
CA ASN A 18 4.79 4.80 -13.42
C ASN A 18 4.90 3.34 -13.02
N ILE A 19 5.72 3.06 -12.02
CA ILE A 19 5.90 1.71 -11.48
C ILE A 19 5.24 1.64 -10.11
N LEU A 20 4.30 0.70 -9.96
CA LEU A 20 3.66 0.37 -8.69
C LEU A 20 4.11 -1.04 -8.31
N LEU A 21 4.82 -1.17 -7.20
CA LEU A 21 5.30 -2.44 -6.68
C LEU A 21 4.74 -2.64 -5.29
N ASP A 22 3.76 -3.51 -5.20
CA ASP A 22 3.11 -3.85 -3.94
C ASP A 22 3.83 -5.02 -3.26
N GLU A 23 3.93 -4.96 -1.92
CA GLU A 23 4.57 -5.98 -1.08
C GLU A 23 6.00 -6.35 -1.54
N TYR A 24 6.85 -5.36 -1.79
CA TYR A 24 8.23 -5.59 -2.27
C TYR A 24 9.05 -6.47 -1.34
N ASP A 25 8.70 -6.55 -0.08
CA ASP A 25 9.40 -7.29 0.97
C ASP A 25 8.97 -8.75 1.08
N THR A 26 7.82 -9.15 0.54
CA THR A 26 7.34 -10.54 0.59
C THR A 26 8.35 -11.54 0.00
N PRO A 27 8.88 -11.37 -1.22
CA PRO A 27 9.86 -12.30 -1.76
C PRO A 27 11.19 -12.28 -0.99
N MET A 28 11.49 -11.20 -0.27
CA MET A 28 12.68 -11.14 0.59
C MET A 28 12.48 -11.94 1.87
N GLN A 29 11.27 -11.92 2.45
CA GLN A 29 10.92 -12.76 3.59
C GLN A 29 11.04 -14.24 3.22
N GLU A 30 10.55 -14.64 2.05
CA GLU A 30 10.68 -16.00 1.53
C GLU A 30 12.16 -16.40 1.35
N ALA A 31 12.98 -15.50 0.81
CA ALA A 31 14.41 -15.75 0.65
C ALA A 31 15.12 -15.97 1.99
N TYR A 32 14.70 -15.24 3.01
CA TYR A 32 15.23 -15.41 4.38
C TYR A 32 14.82 -16.75 4.98
N LEU A 33 13.55 -17.12 4.88
CA LEU A 33 13.01 -18.38 5.42
C LEU A 33 13.62 -19.62 4.75
N HIS A 34 13.96 -19.53 3.47
CA HIS A 34 14.47 -20.63 2.68
C HIS A 34 15.99 -20.63 2.50
N GLY A 35 16.70 -19.72 3.14
CA GLY A 35 18.16 -19.74 3.23
C GLY A 35 18.93 -19.24 2.00
N TYR A 36 18.27 -18.56 1.04
CA TYR A 36 18.90 -17.96 -0.13
C TYR A 36 18.89 -16.42 -0.10
N TRP A 37 18.93 -15.85 1.12
CA TRP A 37 18.88 -14.40 1.36
C TRP A 37 19.94 -13.61 0.61
N TRP A 38 21.18 -14.08 0.62
CA TRP A 38 22.29 -13.33 0.07
C TRP A 38 22.23 -13.25 -1.46
N GLU A 39 21.90 -14.34 -2.13
CA GLU A 39 21.72 -14.40 -3.56
C GLU A 39 20.56 -13.54 -4.02
N PHE A 40 19.44 -13.62 -3.31
CA PHE A 40 18.25 -12.84 -3.62
C PHE A 40 18.48 -11.35 -3.37
N THR A 41 19.15 -10.98 -2.29
CA THR A 41 19.45 -9.57 -1.96
C THR A 41 20.36 -8.95 -3.02
N ALA A 42 21.35 -9.69 -3.51
CA ALA A 42 22.22 -9.23 -4.59
C ALA A 42 21.44 -9.02 -5.90
N PHE A 43 20.56 -9.95 -6.24
CA PHE A 43 19.68 -9.83 -7.40
C PHE A 43 18.75 -8.62 -7.30
N ILE A 44 18.02 -8.48 -6.18
CA ILE A 44 17.01 -7.42 -6.04
C ILE A 44 17.66 -6.03 -6.01
N ARG A 45 18.86 -5.89 -5.43
CA ARG A 45 19.64 -4.65 -5.46
C ARG A 45 19.95 -4.23 -6.89
N ASN A 46 20.45 -5.14 -7.71
CA ASN A 46 20.75 -4.87 -9.11
C ASN A 46 19.49 -4.55 -9.90
N PHE A 47 18.43 -5.26 -9.65
CA PHE A 47 17.11 -5.03 -10.27
C PHE A 47 16.56 -3.64 -9.92
N PHE A 48 16.59 -3.25 -8.66
CA PHE A 48 16.10 -1.94 -8.22
C PHE A 48 17.00 -0.80 -8.74
N ASN A 49 18.31 -0.99 -8.78
CA ASN A 49 19.20 0.00 -9.38
C ASN A 49 18.91 0.23 -10.86
N ALA A 50 18.74 -0.84 -11.62
CA ALA A 50 18.42 -0.74 -13.04
C ALA A 50 17.03 -0.13 -13.29
N THR A 51 16.08 -0.42 -12.41
CA THR A 51 14.68 0.02 -12.55
C THR A 51 14.46 1.45 -12.08
N PHE A 52 15.07 1.85 -10.96
CA PHE A 52 14.72 3.11 -10.28
C PHE A 52 15.81 4.18 -10.33
N LYS A 53 17.08 3.81 -10.46
CA LYS A 53 18.18 4.79 -10.34
C LYS A 53 18.53 5.50 -11.65
N THR A 54 18.59 4.77 -12.74
CA THR A 54 19.08 5.28 -14.02
C THR A 54 18.14 5.05 -15.19
N ASN A 55 16.89 4.75 -14.89
CA ASN A 55 15.88 4.49 -15.91
C ASN A 55 15.33 5.82 -16.48
N PRO A 56 15.67 6.19 -17.74
CA PRO A 56 15.23 7.45 -18.33
C PRO A 56 13.72 7.48 -18.64
N TYR A 57 13.06 6.33 -18.60
CA TYR A 57 11.63 6.20 -18.87
C TYR A 57 10.79 6.24 -17.59
N LEU A 58 11.42 6.18 -16.42
CA LEU A 58 10.71 6.25 -15.14
C LEU A 58 10.23 7.67 -14.85
N GLU A 59 8.92 7.84 -14.69
CA GLU A 59 8.33 9.08 -14.17
C GLU A 59 8.26 9.05 -12.64
N ARG A 60 7.62 8.00 -12.10
CA ARG A 60 7.45 7.80 -10.66
C ARG A 60 7.47 6.32 -10.32
N ALA A 61 7.84 6.01 -9.10
CA ALA A 61 7.67 4.68 -8.52
C ALA A 61 7.09 4.77 -7.11
N VAL A 62 6.20 3.85 -6.80
CA VAL A 62 5.68 3.64 -5.44
C VAL A 62 5.93 2.18 -5.09
N LEU A 63 6.59 1.96 -3.97
CA LEU A 63 6.85 0.64 -3.41
C LEU A 63 6.14 0.55 -2.06
N THR A 64 5.35 -0.49 -1.85
CA THR A 64 4.72 -0.78 -0.56
C THR A 64 5.32 -2.02 0.09
N GLY A 65 5.25 -2.12 1.40
CA GLY A 65 5.71 -3.28 2.17
C GLY A 65 5.46 -3.10 3.65
N ILE A 66 5.37 -4.21 4.38
CA ILE A 66 5.15 -4.21 5.83
C ILE A 66 6.45 -3.92 6.58
N THR A 67 7.58 -4.44 6.08
CA THR A 67 8.86 -4.29 6.71
C THR A 67 9.78 -3.39 5.90
N ARG A 68 10.41 -2.44 6.57
CA ARG A 68 11.52 -1.73 5.97
C ARG A 68 12.74 -2.64 5.97
N VAL A 69 13.00 -3.27 4.84
CA VAL A 69 14.26 -4.00 4.66
C VAL A 69 15.41 -3.00 4.79
N SER A 70 16.39 -3.34 5.62
CA SER A 70 17.51 -2.47 5.97
C SER A 70 18.09 -1.76 4.74
N LYS A 71 18.22 -0.44 4.84
CA LYS A 71 18.75 0.43 3.78
C LYS A 71 20.09 -0.07 3.24
N GLU A 72 20.87 -0.72 4.07
CA GLU A 72 22.21 -1.19 3.75
C GLU A 72 22.26 -2.40 2.82
N SER A 73 21.17 -3.15 2.71
CA SER A 73 21.16 -4.36 1.89
C SER A 73 20.52 -4.18 0.51
N VAL A 74 19.47 -3.38 0.37
CA VAL A 74 18.65 -3.33 -0.86
C VAL A 74 18.57 -1.93 -1.47
N PHE A 75 18.41 -0.92 -0.61
CA PHE A 75 18.17 0.46 -1.03
C PHE A 75 19.39 1.38 -0.91
N SER A 76 20.57 0.85 -0.57
CA SER A 76 21.77 1.64 -0.30
C SER A 76 22.17 2.55 -1.46
N ASP A 77 21.86 2.13 -2.67
CA ASP A 77 22.26 2.81 -3.90
C ASP A 77 21.19 3.79 -4.43
N LEU A 78 19.99 3.83 -3.82
CA LEU A 78 18.91 4.73 -4.21
C LEU A 78 18.96 6.02 -3.38
N ASN A 79 19.42 7.11 -3.99
CA ASN A 79 19.66 8.38 -3.29
C ASN A 79 18.42 9.26 -3.14
N ASN A 80 17.40 9.04 -3.95
CA ASN A 80 16.18 9.87 -4.05
C ASN A 80 14.93 9.16 -3.54
N LEU A 81 15.09 8.18 -2.67
CA LEU A 81 13.98 7.46 -2.07
C LEU A 81 13.33 8.32 -0.97
N ASN A 82 12.05 8.65 -1.15
CA ASN A 82 11.22 9.17 -0.08
C ASN A 82 10.60 8.01 0.68
N VAL A 83 10.84 7.93 1.99
CA VAL A 83 10.36 6.83 2.83
C VAL A 83 9.27 7.35 3.74
N VAL A 84 8.05 6.90 3.49
CA VAL A 84 6.86 7.21 4.28
C VAL A 84 6.51 6.00 5.14
N THR A 85 6.26 6.24 6.41
CA THR A 85 5.87 5.23 7.40
C THR A 85 4.61 5.66 8.12
N THR A 86 4.07 4.80 8.96
CA THR A 86 2.91 5.13 9.80
C THR A 86 3.13 6.31 10.75
N SER A 87 4.39 6.69 11.02
CA SER A 87 4.73 7.88 11.82
C SER A 87 4.97 9.15 10.99
N SER A 88 4.92 9.06 9.66
CA SER A 88 5.08 10.23 8.78
C SER A 88 3.78 11.00 8.67
N THR A 89 3.88 12.33 8.57
CA THR A 89 2.72 13.21 8.31
C THR A 89 2.33 13.24 6.83
N GLU A 90 3.24 12.81 5.95
CA GLU A 90 2.94 12.66 4.53
C GLU A 90 1.99 11.48 4.33
N TYR A 91 0.90 11.71 3.60
CA TYR A 91 -0.12 10.71 3.25
C TYR A 91 -0.83 10.07 4.46
N GLU A 92 -0.86 10.72 5.61
CA GLU A 92 -1.43 10.20 6.86
C GLU A 92 -2.92 9.83 6.78
N THR A 93 -3.64 10.36 5.78
CA THR A 93 -5.05 10.01 5.51
C THR A 93 -5.25 9.12 4.29
N SER A 94 -4.17 8.64 3.65
CA SER A 94 -4.27 7.94 2.35
C SER A 94 -4.34 6.42 2.46
N PHE A 95 -4.01 5.84 3.61
CA PHE A 95 -3.90 4.39 3.80
C PHE A 95 -4.91 3.81 4.79
N GLY A 96 -5.96 4.56 5.08
CA GLY A 96 -7.08 4.16 5.92
C GLY A 96 -8.27 5.07 5.67
N PHE A 97 -9.41 4.76 6.26
CA PHE A 97 -10.54 5.68 6.27
C PHE A 97 -10.45 6.61 7.48
N THR A 98 -10.70 7.89 7.28
CA THR A 98 -10.87 8.85 8.37
C THR A 98 -12.23 8.63 9.04
N GLU A 99 -12.38 9.11 10.29
CA GLU A 99 -13.66 9.06 11.02
C GLU A 99 -14.78 9.73 10.21
N GLU A 100 -14.49 10.86 9.57
CA GLU A 100 -15.46 11.59 8.75
C GLU A 100 -15.97 10.73 7.58
N GLU A 101 -15.06 10.07 6.85
CA GLU A 101 -15.41 9.19 5.73
C GLU A 101 -16.25 7.99 6.19
N VAL A 102 -15.89 7.38 7.33
CA VAL A 102 -16.64 6.25 7.90
C VAL A 102 -18.03 6.70 8.35
N PHE A 103 -18.14 7.82 9.02
CA PHE A 103 -19.43 8.33 9.50
C PHE A 103 -20.32 8.77 8.35
N GLN A 104 -19.76 9.35 7.29
CA GLN A 104 -20.51 9.67 6.09
C GLN A 104 -21.04 8.41 5.41
N ALA A 105 -20.21 7.37 5.26
CA ALA A 105 -20.64 6.09 4.69
C ALA A 105 -21.78 5.43 5.50
N LEU A 106 -21.73 5.53 6.83
CA LEU A 106 -22.83 5.06 7.69
C LEU A 106 -24.14 5.84 7.46
N GLU A 107 -24.06 7.16 7.31
CA GLU A 107 -25.27 7.97 7.00
C GLU A 107 -25.86 7.61 5.63
N ASP A 108 -25.02 7.49 4.61
CA ASP A 108 -25.44 7.14 3.24
C ASP A 108 -26.19 5.80 3.20
N LEU A 109 -25.77 4.85 4.05
CA LEU A 109 -26.41 3.54 4.20
C LEU A 109 -27.54 3.51 5.24
N LYS A 110 -27.94 4.66 5.80
CA LYS A 110 -28.97 4.78 6.85
C LYS A 110 -28.64 3.97 8.11
N MET A 111 -27.37 3.97 8.48
CA MET A 111 -26.82 3.27 9.65
C MET A 111 -26.18 4.23 10.65
N GLY A 112 -26.57 5.50 10.64
CA GLY A 112 -25.98 6.55 11.47
C GLY A 112 -26.04 6.29 12.98
N GLU A 113 -27.03 5.51 13.44
CA GLU A 113 -27.12 5.08 14.85
C GLU A 113 -25.98 4.13 15.27
N GLN A 114 -25.22 3.59 14.34
CA GLN A 114 -24.15 2.64 14.63
C GLN A 114 -22.75 3.29 14.76
N LYS A 115 -22.65 4.62 14.70
CA LYS A 115 -21.37 5.34 14.78
C LYS A 115 -20.58 4.97 16.03
N GLU A 116 -21.21 5.02 17.20
CA GLU A 116 -20.55 4.69 18.47
C GLU A 116 -20.09 3.22 18.52
N LEU A 117 -20.90 2.32 17.96
CA LEU A 117 -20.54 0.90 17.88
C LEU A 117 -19.32 0.71 16.98
N VAL A 118 -19.31 1.32 15.79
CA VAL A 118 -18.20 1.23 14.82
C VAL A 118 -16.95 1.83 15.44
N LYS A 119 -17.05 3.00 16.08
CA LYS A 119 -15.93 3.61 16.77
C LYS A 119 -15.35 2.69 17.85
N SER A 120 -16.17 2.13 18.70
CA SER A 120 -15.73 1.26 19.79
C SER A 120 -15.05 -0.03 19.34
N TRP A 121 -15.32 -0.51 18.12
CA TRP A 121 -14.82 -1.78 17.62
C TRP A 121 -13.67 -1.66 16.64
N TYR A 122 -13.58 -0.57 15.89
CA TYR A 122 -12.71 -0.46 14.73
C TYR A 122 -11.79 0.76 14.73
N ASP A 123 -12.01 1.71 15.64
CA ASP A 123 -11.13 2.84 15.83
C ASP A 123 -9.81 2.42 16.48
N GLY A 124 -8.74 3.13 16.18
CA GLY A 124 -7.51 2.97 16.93
C GLY A 124 -6.20 3.10 16.16
N PHE A 125 -6.20 3.35 14.86
CA PHE A 125 -4.95 3.66 14.18
C PHE A 125 -4.61 5.14 14.28
N VAL A 126 -3.31 5.40 14.42
CA VAL A 126 -2.74 6.75 14.37
C VAL A 126 -1.69 6.74 13.27
N PHE A 127 -1.88 7.58 12.25
CA PHE A 127 -0.91 7.79 11.20
C PHE A 127 -0.41 9.24 11.25
N GLY A 128 0.90 9.43 11.39
CA GLY A 128 1.48 10.75 11.58
C GLY A 128 0.89 11.46 12.80
N ASN A 129 0.19 12.55 12.57
CA ASN A 129 -0.56 13.32 13.58
C ASN A 129 -2.07 13.03 13.57
N THR A 130 -2.56 12.28 12.59
CA THR A 130 -3.98 12.00 12.43
C THR A 130 -4.37 10.76 13.24
N HIS A 131 -5.33 10.96 14.13
CA HIS A 131 -5.97 9.94 14.94
C HIS A 131 -7.25 9.43 14.25
N ASP A 132 -7.84 8.39 14.83
CA ASP A 132 -9.13 7.86 14.40
C ASP A 132 -9.12 7.42 12.93
N ILE A 133 -8.07 6.71 12.54
CA ILE A 133 -7.95 6.06 11.23
C ILE A 133 -8.43 4.63 11.33
N TYR A 134 -9.33 4.25 10.44
CA TYR A 134 -10.00 2.96 10.42
C TYR A 134 -9.42 2.04 9.36
N ASN A 135 -9.34 0.76 9.67
CA ASN A 135 -8.92 -0.25 8.70
C ASN A 135 -9.98 -0.42 7.59
N PRO A 136 -9.63 -0.21 6.30
CA PRO A 136 -10.59 -0.27 5.19
C PRO A 136 -11.28 -1.63 5.07
N TRP A 137 -10.55 -2.73 5.25
CA TRP A 137 -11.12 -4.08 5.22
C TRP A 137 -12.18 -4.29 6.29
N SER A 138 -11.92 -3.83 7.50
CA SER A 138 -12.87 -3.98 8.62
C SER A 138 -14.14 -3.20 8.38
N ILE A 139 -14.01 -1.94 7.94
CA ILE A 139 -15.16 -1.06 7.68
C ILE A 139 -15.98 -1.55 6.50
N THR A 140 -15.36 -1.88 5.37
CA THR A 140 -16.11 -2.39 4.20
C THR A 140 -16.85 -3.68 4.51
N ASN A 141 -16.25 -4.61 5.25
CA ASN A 141 -16.94 -5.82 5.71
C ASN A 141 -18.10 -5.56 6.67
N PHE A 142 -17.94 -4.57 7.58
CA PHE A 142 -19.01 -4.20 8.48
C PHE A 142 -20.20 -3.63 7.70
N LEU A 143 -19.94 -2.68 6.81
CA LEU A 143 -20.98 -2.04 6.00
C LEU A 143 -21.72 -3.07 5.12
N ASP A 144 -20.99 -3.93 4.41
CA ASP A 144 -21.57 -4.97 3.56
C ASP A 144 -22.46 -5.96 4.34
N LYS A 145 -21.94 -6.52 5.43
CA LYS A 145 -22.67 -7.51 6.23
C LYS A 145 -23.92 -6.94 6.90
N LYS A 146 -23.87 -5.69 7.34
CA LYS A 146 -25.02 -5.05 7.99
C LYS A 146 -26.05 -4.54 6.99
N HIS A 147 -25.60 -3.97 5.88
CA HIS A 147 -26.49 -3.54 4.80
C HIS A 147 -27.27 -4.72 4.22
N ASN A 148 -26.60 -5.82 3.91
CA ASN A 148 -27.24 -7.02 3.38
C ASN A 148 -28.21 -7.68 4.36
N LYS A 149 -27.95 -7.66 5.70
CA LYS A 149 -28.90 -8.14 6.68
C LYS A 149 -30.18 -7.31 6.74
N ASN A 150 -30.07 -6.01 6.56
CA ASN A 150 -31.25 -5.11 6.52
C ASN A 150 -32.11 -5.31 5.26
N LEU A 151 -31.53 -5.87 4.18
CA LEU A 151 -32.26 -6.23 2.97
C LEU A 151 -33.01 -7.55 3.05
N ILE A 152 -32.59 -8.46 3.95
CA ILE A 152 -33.20 -9.80 4.12
C ILE A 152 -34.41 -9.77 5.09
N ILE A 153 -34.60 -8.68 5.82
CA ILE A 153 -35.71 -8.54 6.81
C ILE A 153 -36.93 -7.77 6.23
N ARG A 154 -37.05 -7.70 4.94
CA ARG A 154 -38.24 -7.14 4.26
C ARG A 154 -39.02 -8.21 3.54
#